data_1b0de4bc2d0732da191336ab993b40c4
#
_entry.id   1b0de4bc2d0732da191336ab993b40c4
#
_cell.length_a   1.000
_cell.length_b   1.000
_cell.length_c   1.000
_cell.angle_alpha   90.00
_cell.angle_beta   90.00
_cell.angle_gamma   90.00
#
_symmetry.space_group_name_H-M   'P 1'
#
loop_
_entity.id
_entity.type
_entity.pdbx_description
1 polymer ?
#
loop_
_entity_poly.entity_id
_entity_poly.type
_entity_poly.pdbx_seq_one_letter_code
_entity_poly.pdbx_strand_id
1 'polypeptide(L)'
;MTGNELICAKLSTIQSKVSNHFNLNIGNNSVECLVFTGGICETNGYLIKAPGGTILVDAPEGILDFLIKEGVDTELLMLTHQHFDHVMSAAEVSEHFNCPIWAFSEYDTSLTLESLFQESGGPAIDVKPYQIDRIITETEGDERLNASGLSIQVHHVPGHSPDSICFYLEDAEALFGGDVPFQMSVGRTD
;
A
#
# COMPACT_ATOMS: atom_id res chain seq x y z
N MET A 1 -26.21 -9.09 15.99
CA MET A 1 -24.97 -9.68 15.43
C MET A 1 -24.71 -8.93 14.15
N THR A 2 -24.00 -7.83 14.26
CA THR A 2 -23.62 -6.95 13.14
C THR A 2 -22.21 -7.36 12.72
N GLY A 3 -22.12 -7.93 11.52
CA GLY A 3 -20.85 -8.42 10.98
C GLY A 3 -19.96 -7.27 10.53
N ASN A 4 -19.01 -6.92 11.37
CA ASN A 4 -17.85 -6.12 10.95
C ASN A 4 -16.86 -7.08 10.27
N GLU A 5 -16.92 -7.15 8.95
CA GLU A 5 -15.92 -7.88 8.18
C GLU A 5 -14.75 -6.93 7.89
N LEU A 6 -13.54 -7.32 8.29
CA LEU A 6 -12.31 -6.63 7.91
C LEU A 6 -12.29 -6.40 6.40
N ILE A 7 -12.18 -5.13 5.99
CA ILE A 7 -12.26 -4.72 4.58
C ILE A 7 -11.10 -5.31 3.73
N CYS A 8 -9.97 -5.65 4.35
CA CYS A 8 -8.84 -6.28 3.68
C CYS A 8 -9.16 -7.63 2.98
N ALA A 9 -10.26 -8.27 3.36
CA ALA A 9 -10.61 -9.62 2.91
C ALA A 9 -11.54 -9.70 1.69
N LYS A 10 -12.07 -8.58 1.17
CA LYS A 10 -13.14 -8.64 0.16
C LYS A 10 -12.72 -8.45 -1.30
N LEU A 11 -11.48 -8.07 -1.58
CA LEU A 11 -11.12 -7.63 -2.94
C LEU A 11 -10.44 -8.69 -3.82
N SER A 12 -10.00 -9.82 -3.29
CA SER A 12 -9.24 -10.81 -4.09
C SER A 12 -10.06 -11.87 -4.84
N THR A 13 -11.40 -11.85 -4.82
CA THR A 13 -12.17 -12.98 -5.39
C THR A 13 -13.44 -12.62 -6.16
N ILE A 14 -13.56 -11.43 -6.76
CA ILE A 14 -14.68 -11.14 -7.67
C ILE A 14 -14.17 -10.46 -8.95
N GLN A 15 -13.75 -11.25 -9.92
CA GLN A 15 -13.77 -10.86 -11.33
C GLN A 15 -15.22 -10.74 -11.78
N SER A 16 -15.82 -9.58 -11.64
CA SER A 16 -16.87 -8.98 -12.47
C SER A 16 -17.58 -7.86 -11.70
N LYS A 17 -17.32 -6.60 -12.06
CA LYS A 17 -18.05 -5.39 -11.60
C LYS A 17 -17.98 -5.08 -10.11
N VAL A 18 -16.82 -5.06 -9.50
CA VAL A 18 -16.60 -4.33 -8.26
C VAL A 18 -16.25 -2.88 -8.65
N SER A 19 -16.95 -1.91 -8.08
CA SER A 19 -16.52 -0.52 -8.17
C SER A 19 -15.12 -0.45 -7.53
N ASN A 20 -14.12 0.04 -8.25
CA ASN A 20 -12.78 0.28 -7.72
C ASN A 20 -12.76 1.41 -6.66
N HIS A 21 -13.90 1.68 -6.05
CA HIS A 21 -14.14 2.75 -5.09
C HIS A 21 -14.91 2.21 -3.91
N PHE A 22 -14.45 2.53 -2.72
CA PHE A 22 -15.18 2.33 -1.47
C PHE A 22 -14.98 3.53 -0.54
N ASN A 23 -15.85 3.65 0.46
CA ASN A 23 -15.76 4.71 1.44
C ASN A 23 -15.27 4.18 2.78
N LEU A 24 -14.30 4.86 3.36
CA LEU A 24 -13.85 4.67 4.73
C LEU A 24 -14.60 5.65 5.63
N ASN A 25 -15.29 5.16 6.65
CA ASN A 25 -15.99 6.01 7.60
C ASN A 25 -15.02 6.35 8.75
N ILE A 26 -14.66 7.64 8.86
CA ILE A 26 -13.72 8.14 9.87
C ILE A 26 -14.50 9.12 10.76
N GLY A 27 -14.93 8.67 11.92
CA GLY A 27 -15.82 9.43 12.78
C GLY A 27 -17.12 9.80 12.05
N ASN A 28 -17.39 11.10 11.89
CA ASN A 28 -18.56 11.60 11.15
C ASN A 28 -18.29 11.88 9.65
N ASN A 29 -17.09 11.63 9.17
CA ASN A 29 -16.68 11.90 7.80
C ASN A 29 -16.59 10.59 7.00
N SER A 30 -16.80 10.72 5.69
CA SER A 30 -16.56 9.64 4.72
C SER A 30 -15.38 10.01 3.84
N VAL A 31 -14.41 9.13 3.76
CA VAL A 31 -13.18 9.28 2.97
C VAL A 31 -13.22 8.28 1.83
N GLU A 32 -13.12 8.77 0.59
CA GLU A 32 -13.10 7.91 -0.59
C GLU A 32 -11.75 7.20 -0.71
N CYS A 33 -11.78 5.90 -1.00
CA CYS A 33 -10.62 5.10 -1.35
C CYS A 33 -10.81 4.46 -2.73
N LEU A 34 -9.87 4.71 -3.63
CA LEU A 34 -9.80 4.06 -4.93
C LEU A 34 -8.82 2.90 -4.84
N VAL A 35 -9.16 1.79 -5.48
CA VAL A 35 -8.29 0.61 -5.56
C VAL A 35 -7.88 0.38 -7.00
N PHE A 36 -6.60 0.20 -7.20
CA PHE A 36 -6.03 -0.28 -8.45
C PHE A 36 -5.38 -1.64 -8.21
N THR A 37 -5.56 -2.56 -9.13
CA THR A 37 -4.88 -3.86 -9.11
C THR A 37 -4.05 -3.97 -10.38
N GLY A 38 -2.74 -4.22 -10.26
CA GLY A 38 -1.84 -4.25 -11.40
C GLY A 38 -0.62 -5.15 -11.24
N GLY A 39 0.17 -5.21 -12.32
CA GLY A 39 1.35 -6.05 -12.41
C GLY A 39 1.05 -7.54 -12.49
N ILE A 40 2.12 -8.33 -12.61
CA ILE A 40 2.03 -9.79 -12.78
C ILE A 40 1.56 -10.54 -11.52
N CYS A 41 1.68 -9.92 -10.34
CA CYS A 41 1.23 -10.47 -9.07
C CYS A 41 -0.20 -10.03 -8.72
N GLU A 42 -0.86 -9.22 -9.56
CA GLU A 42 -2.18 -8.64 -9.28
C GLU A 42 -2.22 -7.87 -7.96
N THR A 43 -1.15 -7.11 -7.68
CA THR A 43 -0.96 -6.36 -6.43
C THR A 43 -1.87 -5.13 -6.39
N ASN A 44 -2.41 -4.84 -5.22
CA ASN A 44 -3.29 -3.69 -5.00
C ASN A 44 -2.50 -2.45 -4.58
N GLY A 45 -2.83 -1.30 -5.20
CA GLY A 45 -2.51 0.02 -4.70
C GLY A 45 -3.77 0.75 -4.26
N TYR A 46 -3.70 1.50 -3.17
CA TYR A 46 -4.87 2.17 -2.58
C TYR A 46 -4.66 3.68 -2.53
N LEU A 47 -5.47 4.46 -3.27
CA LEU A 47 -5.47 5.91 -3.17
C LEU A 47 -6.57 6.36 -2.20
N ILE A 48 -6.18 6.98 -1.09
CA ILE A 48 -7.05 7.47 -0.02
C ILE A 48 -7.15 8.98 -0.14
N LYS A 49 -8.36 9.51 -0.37
CA LYS A 49 -8.63 10.96 -0.39
C LYS A 49 -8.83 11.47 1.03
N ALA A 50 -7.72 11.61 1.76
CA ALA A 50 -7.72 12.05 3.15
C ALA A 50 -8.07 13.54 3.30
N PRO A 51 -8.48 14.00 4.51
CA PRO A 51 -8.87 15.39 4.72
C PRO A 51 -7.78 16.43 4.46
N GLY A 52 -6.52 16.05 4.63
CA GLY A 52 -5.35 16.93 4.46
C GLY A 52 -4.57 16.67 3.18
N GLY A 53 -5.06 15.83 2.26
CA GLY A 53 -4.40 15.50 0.99
C GLY A 53 -4.57 14.02 0.62
N THR A 54 -4.07 13.65 -0.54
CA THR A 54 -4.19 12.28 -1.05
C THR A 54 -2.99 11.42 -0.65
N ILE A 55 -3.28 10.20 -0.20
CA ILE A 55 -2.26 9.20 0.17
C ILE A 55 -2.41 8.00 -0.76
N LEU A 56 -1.31 7.60 -1.39
CA LEU A 56 -1.21 6.32 -2.07
C LEU A 56 -0.53 5.31 -1.14
N VAL A 57 -1.11 4.13 -0.97
CA VAL A 57 -0.50 2.99 -0.28
C VAL A 57 -0.14 1.95 -1.34
N ASP A 58 1.14 1.67 -1.45
CA ASP A 58 1.80 0.85 -2.45
C ASP A 58 1.64 1.35 -3.91
N ALA A 59 2.63 1.06 -4.73
CA ALA A 59 2.71 1.53 -6.11
C ALA A 59 3.02 0.37 -7.09
N PRO A 60 2.04 -0.54 -7.33
CA PRO A 60 2.20 -1.63 -8.30
C PRO A 60 2.33 -1.10 -9.73
N GLU A 61 2.84 -1.97 -10.61
CA GLU A 61 2.99 -1.67 -12.03
C GLU A 61 1.68 -1.18 -12.66
N GLY A 62 1.76 -0.03 -13.36
CA GLY A 62 0.63 0.59 -14.06
C GLY A 62 -0.23 1.54 -13.24
N ILE A 63 0.05 1.72 -11.94
CA ILE A 63 -0.76 2.61 -11.11
C ILE A 63 -0.63 4.08 -11.52
N LEU A 64 0.52 4.52 -12.02
CA LEU A 64 0.69 5.89 -12.50
C LEU A 64 -0.29 6.23 -13.63
N ASP A 65 -0.38 5.35 -14.64
CA ASP A 65 -1.32 5.52 -15.74
C ASP A 65 -2.78 5.55 -15.27
N PHE A 66 -3.11 4.73 -14.27
CA PHE A 66 -4.43 4.75 -13.63
C PHE A 66 -4.70 6.09 -12.95
N LEU A 67 -3.80 6.61 -12.14
CA LEU A 67 -3.96 7.90 -11.45
C LEU A 67 -4.15 9.05 -12.44
N ILE A 68 -3.31 9.10 -13.49
CA ILE A 68 -3.42 10.10 -14.57
C ILE A 68 -4.78 10.02 -15.27
N LYS A 69 -5.23 8.81 -15.59
CA LYS A 69 -6.53 8.57 -16.26
C LYS A 69 -7.72 8.99 -15.39
N GLU A 70 -7.66 8.72 -14.09
CA GLU A 70 -8.69 9.13 -13.13
C GLU A 70 -8.61 10.64 -12.80
N GLY A 71 -7.54 11.34 -13.23
CA GLY A 71 -7.31 12.75 -12.95
C GLY A 71 -7.11 13.02 -11.46
N VAL A 72 -6.41 12.13 -10.78
CA VAL A 72 -6.18 12.20 -9.33
C VAL A 72 -4.70 12.26 -9.05
N ASP A 73 -4.28 13.28 -8.30
CA ASP A 73 -2.91 13.43 -7.83
C ASP A 73 -2.72 12.65 -6.53
N THR A 74 -1.46 12.32 -6.20
CA THR A 74 -1.08 11.84 -4.87
C THR A 74 -0.04 12.77 -4.25
N GLU A 75 -0.19 13.07 -2.96
CA GLU A 75 0.68 13.97 -2.20
C GLU A 75 1.65 13.21 -1.29
N LEU A 76 1.41 11.92 -1.10
CA LEU A 76 2.23 11.04 -0.27
C LEU A 76 2.10 9.60 -0.78
N LEU A 77 3.23 8.92 -0.96
CA LEU A 77 3.30 7.47 -1.15
C LEU A 77 3.78 6.81 0.13
N MET A 78 3.01 5.85 0.65
CA MET A 78 3.36 5.02 1.80
C MET A 78 3.52 3.58 1.35
N LEU A 79 4.64 2.93 1.71
CA LEU A 79 4.92 1.55 1.33
C LEU A 79 4.68 0.61 2.50
N THR A 80 3.93 -0.47 2.26
CA THR A 80 3.75 -1.56 3.23
C THR A 80 5.02 -2.39 3.37
N HIS A 81 5.70 -2.64 2.26
CA HIS A 81 7.02 -3.29 2.16
C HIS A 81 7.59 -3.05 0.76
N GLN A 82 8.82 -3.50 0.51
CA GLN A 82 9.54 -3.14 -0.71
C GLN A 82 9.68 -4.30 -1.73
N HIS A 83 8.85 -5.35 -1.71
CA HIS A 83 8.86 -6.32 -2.80
C HIS A 83 8.50 -5.64 -4.13
N PHE A 84 9.12 -6.11 -5.21
CA PHE A 84 9.07 -5.46 -6.53
C PHE A 84 7.64 -5.13 -6.98
N ASP A 85 6.69 -6.01 -6.74
CA ASP A 85 5.30 -5.85 -7.17
C ASP A 85 4.55 -4.75 -6.41
N HIS A 86 4.99 -4.39 -5.20
CA HIS A 86 4.46 -3.26 -4.42
C HIS A 86 5.12 -1.92 -4.73
N VAL A 87 6.30 -1.92 -5.38
CA VAL A 87 7.10 -0.69 -5.58
C VAL A 87 7.47 -0.41 -7.04
N MET A 88 6.98 -1.22 -7.98
CA MET A 88 7.38 -1.16 -9.39
C MET A 88 7.22 0.23 -10.00
N SER A 89 6.18 0.97 -9.62
CA SER A 89 5.93 2.34 -10.07
C SER A 89 6.30 3.42 -9.03
N ALA A 90 6.95 3.08 -7.92
CA ALA A 90 7.20 4.02 -6.82
C ALA A 90 8.03 5.24 -7.26
N ALA A 91 9.12 5.00 -7.99
CA ALA A 91 9.96 6.07 -8.53
C ALA A 91 9.18 7.00 -9.48
N GLU A 92 8.40 6.40 -10.40
CA GLU A 92 7.66 7.14 -11.42
C GLU A 92 6.53 7.98 -10.80
N VAL A 93 5.82 7.44 -9.82
CA VAL A 93 4.77 8.14 -9.05
C VAL A 93 5.37 9.32 -8.30
N SER A 94 6.45 9.09 -7.54
CA SER A 94 7.11 10.15 -6.77
C SER A 94 7.63 11.27 -7.68
N GLU A 95 8.27 10.94 -8.80
CA GLU A 95 8.77 11.93 -9.77
C GLU A 95 7.64 12.71 -10.43
N HIS A 96 6.56 12.03 -10.85
CA HIS A 96 5.46 12.66 -11.58
C HIS A 96 4.68 13.66 -10.71
N PHE A 97 4.35 13.26 -9.49
CA PHE A 97 3.56 14.08 -8.57
C PHE A 97 4.42 14.92 -7.61
N ASN A 98 5.74 14.75 -7.64
CA ASN A 98 6.67 15.37 -6.68
C ASN A 98 6.24 15.09 -5.22
N CYS A 99 5.83 13.86 -4.94
CA CYS A 99 5.38 13.43 -3.63
C CYS A 99 6.47 12.63 -2.90
N PRO A 100 6.60 12.79 -1.56
CA PRO A 100 7.53 12.03 -0.76
C PRO A 100 7.11 10.56 -0.66
N ILE A 101 8.11 9.69 -0.45
CA ILE A 101 7.92 8.27 -0.16
C ILE A 101 8.25 7.99 1.30
N TRP A 102 7.31 7.38 2.02
CA TRP A 102 7.50 6.93 3.40
C TRP A 102 7.48 5.40 3.47
N ALA A 103 8.46 4.80 4.13
CA ALA A 103 8.59 3.36 4.29
C ALA A 103 9.22 3.01 5.65
N PHE A 104 9.24 1.73 6.00
CA PHE A 104 9.87 1.26 7.24
C PHE A 104 11.40 1.29 7.20
N SER A 105 12.00 1.13 6.03
CA SER A 105 13.45 1.12 5.83
C SER A 105 13.86 1.90 4.58
N GLU A 106 15.13 2.23 4.47
CA GLU A 106 15.73 2.76 3.24
C GLU A 106 15.54 1.78 2.07
N TYR A 107 15.57 2.32 0.84
CA TYR A 107 15.55 1.47 -0.35
C TYR A 107 16.76 0.53 -0.38
N ASP A 108 16.48 -0.76 -0.55
CA ASP A 108 17.50 -1.79 -0.71
C ASP A 108 17.04 -2.83 -1.74
N THR A 109 17.88 -3.09 -2.73
CA THR A 109 17.61 -4.08 -3.78
C THR A 109 17.43 -5.50 -3.24
N SER A 110 17.95 -5.79 -2.04
CA SER A 110 17.72 -7.09 -1.38
C SER A 110 16.27 -7.27 -0.92
N LEU A 111 15.55 -6.15 -0.67
CA LEU A 111 14.13 -6.15 -0.29
C LEU A 111 13.22 -6.28 -1.50
N THR A 112 13.64 -5.84 -2.68
CA THR A 112 12.76 -5.89 -3.86
C THR A 112 12.55 -7.31 -4.40
N LEU A 113 13.45 -8.24 -4.10
CA LEU A 113 13.43 -9.65 -4.52
C LEU A 113 13.39 -9.87 -6.05
N GLU A 114 13.65 -8.85 -6.85
CA GLU A 114 13.64 -8.96 -8.32
C GLU A 114 14.61 -10.01 -8.86
N SER A 115 15.82 -10.08 -8.30
CA SER A 115 16.82 -11.08 -8.67
C SER A 115 16.36 -12.50 -8.32
N LEU A 116 15.79 -12.69 -7.14
CA LEU A 116 15.28 -13.98 -6.70
C LEU A 116 14.11 -14.46 -7.57
N PHE A 117 13.23 -13.54 -7.95
CA PHE A 117 12.11 -13.82 -8.84
C PHE A 117 12.59 -14.26 -10.22
N GLN A 118 13.59 -13.58 -10.78
CA GLN A 118 14.19 -13.92 -12.06
C GLN A 118 14.92 -15.29 -12.01
N GLU A 119 15.68 -15.56 -10.95
CA GLU A 119 16.36 -16.86 -10.72
C GLU A 119 15.35 -18.02 -10.61
N SER A 120 14.15 -17.74 -10.12
CA SER A 120 13.05 -18.71 -10.04
C SER A 120 12.34 -18.96 -11.38
N GLY A 121 12.81 -18.35 -12.47
CA GLY A 121 12.26 -18.50 -13.82
C GLY A 121 11.19 -17.48 -14.18
N GLY A 122 11.02 -16.44 -13.38
CA GLY A 122 10.18 -15.27 -13.69
C GLY A 122 10.79 -14.41 -14.80
N PRO A 123 10.02 -13.47 -15.37
CA PRO A 123 10.56 -12.50 -16.32
C PRO A 123 11.58 -11.58 -15.63
N ALA A 124 12.44 -10.94 -16.44
CA ALA A 124 13.33 -9.91 -15.94
C ALA A 124 12.49 -8.72 -15.42
N ILE A 125 12.74 -8.35 -14.19
CA ILE A 125 12.15 -7.21 -13.51
C ILE A 125 13.30 -6.25 -13.19
N ASP A 126 13.04 -4.96 -13.36
CA ASP A 126 13.99 -3.88 -13.08
C ASP A 126 13.23 -2.78 -12.32
N VAL A 127 13.36 -2.78 -11.00
CA VAL A 127 12.77 -1.75 -10.15
C VAL A 127 13.65 -0.50 -10.22
N LYS A 128 13.09 0.59 -10.75
CA LYS A 128 13.79 1.87 -10.77
C LYS A 128 14.07 2.34 -9.33
N PRO A 129 15.34 2.62 -8.96
CA PRO A 129 15.66 3.10 -7.63
C PRO A 129 14.91 4.38 -7.27
N TYR A 130 14.47 4.49 -6.01
CA TYR A 130 13.79 5.64 -5.44
C TYR A 130 14.38 6.01 -4.08
N GLN A 131 14.10 7.22 -3.62
CA GLN A 131 14.53 7.70 -2.31
C GLN A 131 13.40 7.58 -1.30
N ILE A 132 13.69 7.08 -0.10
CA ILE A 132 12.79 7.16 1.03
C ILE A 132 13.00 8.50 1.73
N ASP A 133 11.97 9.34 1.77
CA ASP A 133 12.03 10.67 2.37
C ASP A 133 11.79 10.64 3.88
N ARG A 134 11.10 9.60 4.35
CA ARG A 134 10.85 9.40 5.79
C ARG A 134 10.79 7.93 6.14
N ILE A 135 11.59 7.55 7.14
CA ILE A 135 11.47 6.24 7.78
C ILE A 135 10.32 6.28 8.78
N ILE A 136 9.40 5.32 8.63
CA ILE A 136 8.27 5.09 9.54
C ILE A 136 8.71 4.08 10.58
N THR A 137 8.38 4.34 11.83
CA THR A 137 8.58 3.39 12.93
C THR A 137 7.25 2.85 13.42
N GLU A 138 7.26 1.69 14.06
CA GLU A 138 6.12 1.16 14.77
C GLU A 138 5.60 2.17 15.81
N THR A 139 4.29 2.26 15.96
CA THR A 139 3.64 3.10 16.98
C THR A 139 3.29 2.28 18.20
N GLU A 140 3.56 2.80 19.39
CA GLU A 140 3.30 2.12 20.65
C GLU A 140 2.12 2.74 21.42
N GLY A 141 1.28 1.89 22.00
CA GLY A 141 0.15 2.31 22.83
C GLY A 141 -0.78 3.28 22.09
N ASP A 142 -0.90 4.50 22.63
CA ASP A 142 -1.75 5.56 22.06
C ASP A 142 -1.04 6.44 21.01
N GLU A 143 0.20 6.13 20.66
CA GLU A 143 0.94 6.84 19.62
C GLU A 143 0.29 6.61 18.26
N ARG A 144 0.29 7.66 17.43
CA ARG A 144 -0.24 7.60 16.06
C ARG A 144 0.66 8.33 15.08
N LEU A 145 0.83 7.73 13.90
CA LEU A 145 1.38 8.41 12.75
C LEU A 145 0.29 9.32 12.16
N ASN A 146 0.56 10.61 12.04
CA ASN A 146 -0.33 11.51 11.31
C ASN A 146 0.15 11.61 9.86
N ALA A 147 -0.72 11.24 8.92
CA ALA A 147 -0.51 11.37 7.49
C ALA A 147 -1.73 12.02 6.85
N SER A 148 -1.55 13.20 6.24
CA SER A 148 -2.62 13.97 5.57
C SER A 148 -3.91 14.09 6.40
N GLY A 149 -3.80 14.24 7.72
CA GLY A 149 -4.93 14.36 8.65
C GLY A 149 -5.58 13.03 9.04
N LEU A 150 -5.02 11.90 8.63
CA LEU A 150 -5.39 10.57 9.13
C LEU A 150 -4.53 10.19 10.34
N SER A 151 -5.16 9.58 11.33
CA SER A 151 -4.53 9.01 12.52
C SER A 151 -4.33 7.50 12.30
N ILE A 152 -3.08 7.08 12.18
CA ILE A 152 -2.72 5.73 11.73
C ILE A 152 -1.90 5.03 12.81
N GLN A 153 -2.29 3.82 13.18
CA GLN A 153 -1.41 2.91 13.91
C GLN A 153 -0.52 2.18 12.90
N VAL A 154 0.77 2.10 13.21
CA VAL A 154 1.75 1.38 12.41
C VAL A 154 2.21 0.15 13.19
N HIS A 155 2.03 -1.02 12.61
CA HIS A 155 2.48 -2.29 13.18
C HIS A 155 3.59 -2.87 12.33
N HIS A 156 4.77 -3.09 12.89
CA HIS A 156 5.84 -3.83 12.24
C HIS A 156 5.56 -5.33 12.36
N VAL A 157 5.39 -6.01 11.23
CA VAL A 157 4.99 -7.42 11.15
C VAL A 157 5.95 -8.16 10.21
N PRO A 158 7.22 -8.34 10.62
CA PRO A 158 8.19 -9.05 9.80
C PRO A 158 7.82 -10.52 9.65
N GLY A 159 8.15 -11.11 8.50
CA GLY A 159 7.88 -12.51 8.19
C GLY A 159 7.78 -12.74 6.69
N HIS A 160 6.89 -12.04 6.00
CA HIS A 160 6.82 -12.01 4.54
C HIS A 160 7.98 -11.18 3.95
N SER A 161 8.24 -10.02 4.52
CA SER A 161 9.45 -9.23 4.30
C SER A 161 9.94 -8.68 5.65
N PRO A 162 11.26 -8.46 5.83
CA PRO A 162 11.80 -7.87 7.06
C PRO A 162 11.25 -6.46 7.35
N ASP A 163 10.87 -5.72 6.31
CA ASP A 163 10.35 -4.36 6.38
C ASP A 163 8.82 -4.27 6.33
N SER A 164 8.11 -5.40 6.42
CA SER A 164 6.64 -5.41 6.35
C SER A 164 6.02 -4.64 7.50
N ILE A 165 5.18 -3.66 7.17
CA ILE A 165 4.35 -2.91 8.11
C ILE A 165 2.89 -2.92 7.67
N CYS A 166 2.01 -2.84 8.66
CA CYS A 166 0.57 -2.66 8.45
C CYS A 166 0.14 -1.28 8.92
N PHE A 167 -0.68 -0.60 8.14
CA PHE A 167 -1.30 0.68 8.49
C PHE A 167 -2.74 0.43 8.93
N TYR A 168 -3.04 0.66 10.20
CA TYR A 168 -4.38 0.51 10.74
C TYR A 168 -5.02 1.85 11.04
N LEU A 169 -6.14 2.12 10.39
CA LEU A 169 -7.02 3.26 10.62
C LEU A 169 -8.14 2.83 11.55
N GLU A 170 -7.96 3.05 12.86
CA GLU A 170 -8.88 2.59 13.89
C GLU A 170 -10.30 3.12 13.69
N ASP A 171 -10.44 4.43 13.42
CA ASP A 171 -11.74 5.09 13.22
C ASP A 171 -12.52 4.53 12.01
N ALA A 172 -11.83 3.95 11.04
CA ALA A 172 -12.41 3.35 9.84
C ALA A 172 -12.50 1.83 9.91
N GLU A 173 -11.93 1.21 10.95
CA GLU A 173 -11.74 -0.25 11.06
C GLU A 173 -11.05 -0.82 9.79
N ALA A 174 -10.10 -0.08 9.20
CA ALA A 174 -9.46 -0.42 7.94
C ALA A 174 -7.98 -0.74 8.15
N LEU A 175 -7.50 -1.83 7.55
CA LEU A 175 -6.12 -2.29 7.59
C LEU A 175 -5.55 -2.37 6.17
N PHE A 176 -4.44 -1.68 5.93
CA PHE A 176 -3.62 -1.81 4.73
C PHE A 176 -2.37 -2.58 5.13
N GLY A 177 -2.32 -3.85 4.81
CA GLY A 177 -1.31 -4.78 5.34
C GLY A 177 -0.37 -5.35 4.29
N GLY A 178 -0.44 -4.89 3.03
CA GLY A 178 0.33 -5.50 1.95
C GLY A 178 0.11 -7.02 1.93
N ASP A 179 1.19 -7.77 1.93
CA ASP A 179 1.18 -9.22 1.85
C ASP A 179 1.21 -9.92 3.23
N VAL A 180 0.89 -9.21 4.31
CA VAL A 180 0.80 -9.81 5.65
C VAL A 180 -0.53 -10.56 5.83
N PRO A 181 -1.74 -9.91 5.73
CA PRO A 181 -3.00 -10.60 5.80
C PRO A 181 -3.64 -10.77 4.42
N PHE A 182 -4.02 -11.98 4.08
CA PHE A 182 -4.88 -12.30 2.93
C PHE A 182 -6.25 -12.81 3.39
N GLN A 183 -7.21 -12.81 2.49
CA GLN A 183 -8.51 -13.44 2.77
C GLN A 183 -8.31 -14.94 3.05
N MET A 184 -8.60 -15.37 4.28
CA MET A 184 -8.46 -16.77 4.74
C MET A 184 -7.02 -17.30 4.81
N SER A 185 -6.00 -16.43 4.72
CA SER A 185 -4.59 -16.81 4.71
C SER A 185 -3.69 -15.71 5.29
N VAL A 186 -2.42 -15.99 5.38
CA VAL A 186 -1.36 -15.04 5.65
C VAL A 186 -0.32 -15.13 4.54
N GLY A 187 0.46 -14.08 4.38
CA GLY A 187 1.59 -14.06 3.43
C GLY A 187 2.57 -15.19 3.67
N ARG A 188 3.30 -15.56 2.63
CA ARG A 188 4.42 -16.49 2.74
C ARG A 188 5.43 -15.93 3.74
N THR A 189 5.92 -16.77 4.63
CA THR A 189 7.04 -16.43 5.52
C THR A 189 8.28 -17.13 5.00
N ASP A 190 9.34 -16.38 4.79
CA ASP A 190 10.64 -16.92 4.34
C ASP A 190 11.53 -17.31 5.50
#